data_76e44d7e195327be3aa6bb18f837e87e
#
_entry.id   76e44d7e195327be3aa6bb18f837e87e
#
_cell.length_a   1.000
_cell.length_b   1.000
_cell.length_c   1.000
_cell.angle_alpha   90.00
_cell.angle_beta   90.00
_cell.angle_gamma   90.00
#
_symmetry.space_group_name_H-M   'P 1'
#
loop_
_entity.id
_entity.type
_entity.pdbx_description
1 polymer ?
#
loop_
_entity_poly.entity_id
_entity_poly.type
_entity_poly.pdbx_seq_one_letter_code
_entity_poly.pdbx_strand_id
1 'polypeptide(L)'
;STELVEIAETLFHTQKINKAKLEKVLSNLAIAEDIDVLVLGCTHFPLLASAISDYYKQQIFLIDSGKAIAKRVESLIALQGFTLTTGKKKPLHYYATASIGHSQLSVELITLTDQIPHESC
;
A
#
# COMPACT_ATOMS: atom_id res chain seq x y z
N SER A 1 -1.55 14.02 -0.54
CA SER A 1 -1.73 14.64 0.78
C SER A 1 -0.92 13.87 1.83
N THR A 2 0.00 14.55 2.49
CA THR A 2 0.80 13.99 3.60
C THR A 2 -0.10 13.52 4.74
N GLU A 3 -1.17 14.25 5.02
CA GLU A 3 -2.13 13.91 6.08
C GLU A 3 -2.86 12.57 5.82
N LEU A 4 -3.19 12.25 4.56
CA LEU A 4 -3.76 10.94 4.22
C LEU A 4 -2.75 9.81 4.44
N VAL A 5 -1.46 10.05 4.16
CA VAL A 5 -0.40 9.07 4.44
C VAL A 5 -0.31 8.81 5.95
N GLU A 6 -0.28 9.85 6.78
CA GLU A 6 -0.25 9.70 8.25
C GLU A 6 -1.45 8.91 8.80
N ILE A 7 -2.65 9.16 8.24
CA ILE A 7 -3.86 8.41 8.64
C ILE A 7 -3.73 6.95 8.24
N ALA A 8 -3.24 6.66 7.04
CA ALA A 8 -3.03 5.30 6.53
C ALA A 8 -1.98 4.54 7.36
N GLU A 9 -0.86 5.18 7.68
CA GLU A 9 0.18 4.63 8.56
C GLU A 9 -0.38 4.31 9.96
N THR A 10 -1.12 5.26 10.53
CA THR A 10 -1.77 5.06 11.84
C THR A 10 -2.72 3.87 11.81
N LEU A 11 -3.55 3.76 10.76
CA LEU A 11 -4.46 2.63 10.59
C LEU A 11 -3.69 1.32 10.45
N PHE A 12 -2.63 1.29 9.65
CA PHE A 12 -1.81 0.09 9.45
C PHE A 12 -1.20 -0.42 10.77
N HIS A 13 -0.64 0.47 11.58
CA HIS A 13 0.04 0.08 12.82
C HIS A 13 -0.91 -0.17 14.00
N THR A 14 -2.01 0.56 14.09
CA THR A 14 -2.89 0.53 15.26
C THR A 14 -4.23 -0.18 15.03
N GLN A 15 -4.55 -0.49 13.78
CA GLN A 15 -5.86 -0.99 13.34
C GLN A 15 -7.01 -0.03 13.71
N LYS A 16 -6.69 1.25 13.96
CA LYS A 16 -7.66 2.28 14.31
C LYS A 16 -7.57 3.44 13.33
N ILE A 17 -8.72 3.95 12.91
CA ILE A 17 -8.81 5.11 12.04
C ILE A 17 -9.45 6.29 12.77
N ASN A 18 -8.85 7.47 12.62
CA ASN A 18 -9.48 8.71 13.06
C ASN A 18 -10.40 9.22 11.94
N LYS A 19 -11.67 8.81 12.00
CA LYS A 19 -12.67 9.17 10.98
C LYS A 19 -12.83 10.69 10.84
N ALA A 20 -12.88 11.43 11.93
CA ALA A 20 -13.05 12.89 11.88
C ALA A 20 -11.87 13.59 11.18
N LYS A 21 -10.62 13.13 11.42
CA LYS A 21 -9.44 13.65 10.70
C LYS A 21 -9.52 13.30 9.22
N LEU A 22 -9.92 12.07 8.87
CA LEU A 22 -10.08 11.65 7.48
C LEU A 22 -11.14 12.47 6.74
N GLU A 23 -12.33 12.62 7.32
CA GLU A 23 -13.44 13.41 6.74
C GLU A 23 -13.03 14.86 6.50
N LYS A 24 -12.33 15.48 7.46
CA LYS A 24 -11.78 16.83 7.30
C LYS A 24 -10.80 16.91 6.12
N VAL A 25 -9.92 15.94 5.98
CA VAL A 25 -8.94 15.92 4.88
C VAL A 25 -9.64 15.72 3.53
N LEU A 26 -10.60 14.79 3.47
CA LEU A 26 -11.36 14.52 2.24
C LEU A 26 -12.23 15.71 1.82
N SER A 27 -12.87 16.40 2.77
CA SER A 27 -13.64 17.61 2.46
C SER A 27 -12.77 18.74 1.89
N ASN A 28 -11.52 18.85 2.34
CA ASN A 28 -10.58 19.86 1.84
C ASN A 28 -10.05 19.54 0.42
N LEU A 29 -10.19 18.31 -0.05
CA LEU A 29 -9.78 17.96 -1.42
C LEU A 29 -10.70 18.56 -2.49
N ALA A 30 -11.87 19.09 -2.09
CA ALA A 30 -12.83 19.74 -2.97
C ALA A 30 -13.09 18.95 -4.27
N ILE A 31 -13.28 17.63 -4.14
CA ILE A 31 -13.59 16.77 -5.29
C ILE A 31 -14.92 17.21 -5.87
N ALA A 32 -14.97 17.42 -7.19
CA ALA A 32 -16.17 17.86 -7.88
C ALA A 32 -17.32 16.84 -7.71
N GLU A 33 -18.57 17.32 -7.65
CA GLU A 33 -19.75 16.47 -7.39
C GLU A 33 -20.05 15.47 -8.51
N ASP A 34 -19.54 15.71 -9.71
CA ASP A 34 -19.75 14.90 -10.91
C ASP A 34 -18.67 13.82 -11.12
N ILE A 35 -17.77 13.64 -10.15
CA ILE A 35 -16.74 12.59 -10.22
C ILE A 35 -17.36 11.24 -9.84
N ASP A 36 -17.22 10.26 -10.73
CA ASP A 36 -17.63 8.88 -10.54
C ASP A 36 -16.48 7.92 -10.25
N VAL A 37 -15.23 8.32 -10.54
CA VAL A 37 -14.02 7.49 -10.37
C VAL A 37 -12.92 8.27 -9.65
N LEU A 38 -12.32 7.65 -8.64
CA LEU A 38 -11.16 8.18 -7.92
C LEU A 38 -10.00 7.18 -7.96
N VAL A 39 -8.85 7.63 -8.48
CA VAL A 39 -7.64 6.82 -8.55
C VAL A 39 -6.81 7.00 -7.28
N LEU A 40 -6.57 5.90 -6.57
CA LEU A 40 -5.71 5.85 -5.38
C LEU A 40 -4.24 5.70 -5.81
N GLY A 41 -3.64 6.78 -6.30
CA GLY A 41 -2.31 6.83 -6.93
C GLY A 41 -1.13 6.81 -5.95
N CYS A 42 -1.29 6.26 -4.76
CA CYS A 42 -0.24 6.14 -3.74
C CYS A 42 -0.35 4.78 -3.07
N THR A 43 0.77 4.18 -2.66
CA THR A 43 0.80 2.87 -2.00
C THR A 43 0.07 2.83 -0.65
N HIS A 44 -0.09 3.97 0.02
CA HIS A 44 -0.80 4.07 1.30
C HIS A 44 -2.31 4.20 1.14
N PHE A 45 -2.79 4.84 0.08
CA PHE A 45 -4.21 5.15 -0.09
C PHE A 45 -5.13 3.93 -0.19
N PRO A 46 -4.74 2.80 -0.79
CA PRO A 46 -5.55 1.58 -0.76
C PRO A 46 -5.89 1.09 0.64
N LEU A 47 -5.05 1.39 1.65
CA LEU A 47 -5.34 1.08 3.05
C LEU A 47 -6.58 1.82 3.57
N LEU A 48 -6.88 2.98 3.00
CA LEU A 48 -8.03 3.82 3.35
C LEU A 48 -9.24 3.60 2.44
N ALA A 49 -9.17 2.68 1.45
CA ALA A 49 -10.19 2.53 0.41
C ALA A 49 -11.61 2.37 0.97
N SER A 50 -11.80 1.51 1.98
CA SER A 50 -13.11 1.32 2.61
C SER A 50 -13.62 2.61 3.25
N ALA A 51 -12.79 3.31 4.01
CA ALA A 51 -13.18 4.53 4.71
C ALA A 51 -13.44 5.71 3.75
N ILE A 52 -12.69 5.77 2.63
CA ILE A 52 -12.93 6.75 1.55
C ILE A 52 -14.25 6.42 0.84
N SER A 53 -14.50 5.16 0.52
CA SER A 53 -15.77 4.72 -0.09
C SER A 53 -16.97 5.05 0.78
N ASP A 54 -16.87 4.81 2.10
CA ASP A 54 -17.91 5.14 3.07
C ASP A 54 -18.18 6.65 3.13
N TYR A 55 -17.13 7.47 3.11
CA TYR A 55 -17.26 8.93 3.09
C TYR A 55 -18.07 9.43 1.88
N TYR A 56 -17.79 8.88 0.70
CA TYR A 56 -18.52 9.19 -0.53
C TYR A 56 -19.78 8.34 -0.72
N LYS A 57 -20.29 7.68 0.34
CA LYS A 57 -21.52 6.87 0.32
C LYS A 57 -21.54 5.82 -0.79
N GLN A 58 -20.38 5.28 -1.13
CA GLN A 58 -20.18 4.28 -2.20
C GLN A 58 -20.62 4.76 -3.60
N GLN A 59 -20.70 6.07 -3.81
CA GLN A 59 -21.09 6.66 -5.09
C GLN A 59 -19.89 6.83 -6.05
N ILE A 60 -18.66 6.74 -5.54
CA ILE A 60 -17.43 6.87 -6.31
C ILE A 60 -16.75 5.51 -6.43
N PHE A 61 -16.38 5.14 -7.65
CA PHE A 61 -15.61 3.92 -7.89
C PHE A 61 -14.13 4.18 -7.62
N LEU A 62 -13.52 3.37 -6.74
CA LEU A 62 -12.11 3.49 -6.36
C LEU A 62 -11.26 2.55 -7.20
N ILE A 63 -10.19 3.07 -7.78
CA ILE A 63 -9.20 2.30 -8.55
C ILE A 63 -7.83 2.41 -7.89
N ASP A 64 -7.16 1.28 -7.67
CA ASP A 64 -5.75 1.21 -7.28
C ASP A 64 -4.94 0.34 -8.24
N SER A 65 -3.61 0.41 -8.12
CA SER A 65 -2.68 -0.33 -8.98
C SER A 65 -2.32 -1.73 -8.47
N GLY A 66 -2.77 -2.13 -7.28
CA GLY A 66 -2.31 -3.35 -6.60
C GLY A 66 -2.48 -4.62 -7.44
N LYS A 67 -3.70 -4.86 -7.92
CA LYS A 67 -3.99 -6.04 -8.77
C LYS A 67 -3.22 -6.02 -10.09
N ALA A 68 -3.09 -4.84 -10.72
CA ALA A 68 -2.37 -4.69 -11.98
C ALA A 68 -0.88 -5.00 -11.81
N ILE A 69 -0.27 -4.49 -10.74
CA ILE A 69 1.13 -4.74 -10.39
C ILE A 69 1.33 -6.24 -10.10
N ALA A 70 0.49 -6.84 -9.26
CA ALA A 70 0.60 -8.26 -8.93
C ALA A 70 0.52 -9.15 -10.19
N LYS A 71 -0.44 -8.88 -11.08
CA LYS A 71 -0.58 -9.59 -12.35
C LYS A 71 0.65 -9.39 -13.27
N ARG A 72 1.23 -8.18 -13.27
CA ARG A 72 2.45 -7.92 -14.05
C ARG A 72 3.65 -8.69 -13.51
N VAL A 73 3.81 -8.74 -12.20
CA VAL A 73 4.86 -9.53 -11.53
C VAL A 73 4.71 -11.02 -11.87
N GLU A 74 3.50 -11.57 -11.75
CA GLU A 74 3.20 -12.95 -12.12
C GLU A 74 3.59 -13.25 -13.58
N SER A 75 3.24 -12.35 -14.51
CA SER A 75 3.59 -12.48 -15.92
C SER A 75 5.10 -12.47 -16.15
N LEU A 76 5.84 -11.62 -15.45
CA LEU A 76 7.30 -11.53 -15.57
C LEU A 76 7.98 -12.79 -15.02
N ILE A 77 7.52 -13.31 -13.89
CA ILE A 77 8.01 -14.56 -13.30
C ILE A 77 7.84 -15.71 -14.29
N ALA A 78 6.66 -15.82 -14.89
CA ALA A 78 6.38 -16.86 -15.90
C ALA A 78 7.26 -16.73 -17.15
N LEU A 79 7.47 -15.50 -17.64
CA LEU A 79 8.34 -15.24 -18.80
C LEU A 79 9.80 -15.61 -18.56
N GLN A 80 10.28 -15.50 -17.33
CA GLN A 80 11.63 -15.88 -16.95
C GLN A 80 11.79 -17.38 -16.64
N GLY A 81 10.73 -18.17 -16.82
CA GLY A 81 10.76 -19.62 -16.60
C GLY A 81 10.72 -20.03 -15.13
N PHE A 82 10.48 -19.10 -14.20
CA PHE A 82 10.28 -19.45 -12.80
C PHE A 82 8.90 -20.09 -12.61
N THR A 83 8.88 -21.21 -11.90
CA THR A 83 7.63 -21.85 -11.50
C THR A 83 7.27 -21.40 -10.08
N LEU A 84 6.06 -20.86 -9.90
CA LEU A 84 5.55 -20.61 -8.57
C LEU A 84 5.32 -21.95 -7.87
N THR A 85 6.17 -22.27 -6.91
CA THR A 85 6.04 -23.49 -6.12
C THR A 85 5.00 -23.28 -5.03
N THR A 86 4.09 -24.25 -4.88
CA THR A 86 3.11 -24.31 -3.78
C THR A 86 3.72 -24.80 -2.47
N GLY A 87 5.05 -24.77 -2.35
CA GLY A 87 5.80 -25.22 -1.18
C GLY A 87 5.56 -24.39 0.09
N LYS A 88 6.22 -24.77 1.19
CA LYS A 88 6.18 -23.98 2.44
C LYS A 88 6.57 -22.55 2.16
N LYS A 89 5.73 -21.59 2.60
CA LYS A 89 6.05 -20.16 2.52
C LYS A 89 7.38 -19.91 3.23
N LYS A 90 8.35 -19.36 2.50
CA LYS A 90 9.58 -18.87 3.11
C LYS A 90 9.27 -17.66 3.99
N PRO A 91 10.05 -17.40 5.05
CA PRO A 91 9.91 -16.18 5.83
C PRO A 91 10.11 -14.95 4.92
N LEU A 92 9.32 -13.89 5.16
CA LEU A 92 9.51 -12.63 4.47
C LEU A 92 10.65 -11.86 5.13
N HIS A 93 11.57 -11.37 4.29
CA HIS A 93 12.64 -10.46 4.70
C HIS A 93 12.23 -9.04 4.33
N TYR A 94 12.36 -8.11 5.27
CA TYR A 94 12.03 -6.72 5.08
C TYR A 94 13.30 -5.89 5.14
N TYR A 95 13.51 -5.06 4.13
CA TYR A 95 14.65 -4.16 4.03
C TYR A 95 14.17 -2.71 3.99
N ALA A 96 14.87 -1.82 4.67
CA ALA A 96 14.57 -0.40 4.65
C ALA A 96 15.85 0.43 4.61
N THR A 97 15.77 1.61 4.00
CA THR A 97 16.89 2.57 3.91
C THR A 97 16.96 3.53 5.10
N ALA A 98 15.95 3.49 5.98
CA ALA A 98 15.91 4.27 7.20
C ALA A 98 15.24 3.46 8.33
N SER A 99 15.52 3.82 9.57
CA SER A 99 14.90 3.19 10.74
C SER A 99 13.38 3.40 10.71
N ILE A 100 12.63 2.30 10.84
CA ILE A 100 11.18 2.31 10.96
C ILE A 100 10.85 2.26 12.45
N GLY A 101 10.47 3.40 13.01
CA GLY A 101 10.00 3.48 14.40
C GLY A 101 8.69 2.68 14.57
N HIS A 102 8.59 1.89 15.63
CA HIS A 102 7.38 1.16 16.05
C HIS A 102 6.85 0.07 15.10
N SER A 103 7.67 -0.46 14.20
CA SER A 103 7.29 -1.62 13.40
C SER A 103 7.35 -2.91 14.22
N GLN A 104 6.31 -3.74 14.16
CA GLN A 104 6.36 -5.12 14.68
C GLN A 104 7.13 -6.05 13.73
N LEU A 105 7.57 -5.53 12.58
CA LEU A 105 8.33 -6.27 11.57
C LEU A 105 9.82 -6.20 11.91
N SER A 106 10.51 -7.34 11.82
CA SER A 106 11.96 -7.35 11.84
C SER A 106 12.46 -6.82 10.50
N VAL A 107 13.09 -5.64 10.51
CA VAL A 107 13.54 -4.94 9.32
C VAL A 107 15.06 -4.81 9.37
N GLU A 108 15.72 -5.19 8.29
CA GLU A 108 17.15 -4.98 8.08
C GLU A 108 17.37 -3.64 7.37
N LEU A 109 18.26 -2.80 7.93
CA LEU A 109 18.64 -1.53 7.31
C LEU A 109 19.68 -1.78 6.22
N ILE A 110 19.40 -1.25 5.02
CA ILE A 110 20.32 -1.26 3.90
C ILE A 110 20.67 0.16 3.48
N THR A 111 21.89 0.35 3.00
CA THR A 111 22.30 1.59 2.34
C THR A 111 21.97 1.49 0.85
N LEU A 112 21.84 2.64 0.16
CA LEU A 112 21.59 2.67 -1.28
C LEU A 112 22.72 2.02 -2.12
N THR A 113 23.89 1.80 -1.50
CA THR A 113 25.06 1.12 -2.11
C THR A 113 25.04 -0.40 -1.89
N ASP A 114 24.24 -0.89 -0.94
CA ASP A 114 24.15 -2.31 -0.67
C ASP A 114 23.31 -2.98 -1.77
N GLN A 115 23.86 -3.99 -2.41
CA GLN A 115 23.07 -4.85 -3.27
C GLN A 115 22.15 -5.69 -2.37
N ILE A 116 20.87 -5.72 -2.67
CA ILE A 116 19.96 -6.65 -2.01
C ILE A 116 20.51 -8.05 -2.21
N PRO A 117 20.77 -8.80 -1.12
CA PRO A 117 21.32 -10.14 -1.26
C PRO A 117 20.41 -10.99 -2.14
N HIS A 118 20.94 -11.46 -3.27
CA HIS A 118 20.27 -12.47 -4.07
C HIS A 118 20.45 -13.81 -3.34
N GLU A 119 19.46 -14.23 -2.55
CA GLU A 119 19.42 -15.62 -2.13
C GLU A 119 19.27 -16.48 -3.39
N SER A 120 20.27 -17.29 -3.64
CA SER A 120 20.23 -18.31 -4.70
C SER A 120 19.03 -19.23 -4.45
N CYS A 121 18.14 -19.30 -5.43
CA CYS A 121 17.03 -20.26 -5.45
C CYS A 121 17.51 -21.70 -5.45
#